data_e6d5a63b05795b50ffff472a7f747505
#
_entry.id   e6d5a63b05795b50ffff472a7f747505
#
_cell.length_a   1.000
_cell.length_b   1.000
_cell.length_c   1.000
_cell.angle_alpha   90.00
_cell.angle_beta   90.00
_cell.angle_gamma   90.00
#
_symmetry.space_group_name_H-M   'P 1'
#
loop_
_entity.id
_entity.type
_entity.pdbx_description
1 polymer ?
#
loop_
_entity_poly.entity_id
_entity_poly.type
_entity_poly.pdbx_seq_one_letter_code
_entity_poly.pdbx_strand_id
1 'polypeptide(L)'
;RERMFPHREVEVQYGSIGDPASLKSAFYDAESVIHLVGVIRPTRRNSFDAVHREGTANVLAAAKEAGASHFLHVSVIGAANDQTYPYLYTKWLGEQEVVKSGMHFTIFRPSMLFGEGDEFLNALAGMVRLSPLVPVIGSGRNRLQPLAADDLARCIAITLGREDLKGKTIDIGGTERLSYNELVTEVAKAMGKRRLRFHLPVWLMRAVAAVSQGILPRVPITTEQIKMLGIRSVAEMGEVERVFGFTPQSLAGNIDYVNSIGFGDGLQMLLGGMPSRIRDH
;
A
#
# COMPACT_ATOMS: atom_id res chain seq x y z
N ARG A 1 -1.93 1.26 -20.85
CA ARG A 1 -2.99 1.24 -19.81
C ARG A 1 -4.16 0.32 -20.19
N GLU A 2 -4.52 0.18 -21.46
CA GLU A 2 -5.54 -0.80 -21.93
C GLU A 2 -5.11 -2.26 -21.70
N ARG A 3 -3.82 -2.55 -21.51
CA ARG A 3 -3.31 -3.90 -21.19
C ARG A 3 -3.55 -4.32 -19.74
N MET A 4 -3.88 -3.39 -18.85
CA MET A 4 -4.13 -3.66 -17.43
C MET A 4 -5.47 -4.37 -17.21
N PHE A 5 -6.43 -4.18 -18.13
CA PHE A 5 -7.77 -4.77 -18.07
C PHE A 5 -8.08 -5.50 -19.38
N PRO A 6 -7.63 -6.76 -19.55
CA PRO A 6 -7.81 -7.50 -20.80
C PRO A 6 -9.25 -7.99 -21.03
N HIS A 7 -10.13 -7.84 -20.03
CA HIS A 7 -11.51 -8.31 -20.10
C HIS A 7 -12.43 -7.25 -20.68
N ARG A 8 -13.26 -7.63 -21.67
CA ARG A 8 -14.24 -6.75 -22.36
C ARG A 8 -15.36 -6.22 -21.44
N GLU A 9 -15.44 -6.73 -20.22
CA GLU A 9 -16.45 -6.36 -19.22
C GLU A 9 -16.03 -5.15 -18.37
N VAL A 10 -14.82 -4.61 -18.57
CA VAL A 10 -14.31 -3.45 -17.80
C VAL A 10 -14.32 -2.22 -18.68
N GLU A 11 -15.11 -1.22 -18.30
CA GLU A 11 -15.10 0.10 -18.88
C GLU A 11 -14.04 0.98 -18.18
N VAL A 12 -13.10 1.53 -18.95
CA VAL A 12 -12.04 2.38 -18.41
C VAL A 12 -12.42 3.85 -18.59
N GLN A 13 -12.62 4.54 -17.45
CA GLN A 13 -12.88 5.97 -17.41
C GLN A 13 -11.64 6.73 -16.90
N TYR A 14 -11.30 7.84 -17.55
CA TYR A 14 -10.20 8.71 -17.15
C TYR A 14 -10.70 9.85 -16.28
N GLY A 15 -10.12 10.00 -15.10
CA GLY A 15 -10.50 11.03 -14.16
C GLY A 15 -9.43 11.28 -13.10
N SER A 16 -9.72 12.22 -12.22
CA SER A 16 -8.87 12.57 -11.10
C SER A 16 -9.72 12.78 -9.85
N ILE A 17 -9.27 12.25 -8.71
CA ILE A 17 -9.95 12.50 -7.42
C ILE A 17 -9.90 13.99 -7.01
N GLY A 18 -9.04 14.78 -7.62
CA GLY A 18 -8.99 16.25 -7.48
C GLY A 18 -9.91 17.01 -8.46
N ASP A 19 -10.62 16.29 -9.33
CA ASP A 19 -11.57 16.88 -10.30
C ASP A 19 -12.95 16.25 -10.15
N PRO A 20 -13.87 16.87 -9.38
CA PRO A 20 -15.21 16.36 -9.16
C PRO A 20 -16.02 16.12 -10.43
N ALA A 21 -15.81 16.91 -11.50
CA ALA A 21 -16.54 16.74 -12.74
C ALA A 21 -16.20 15.42 -13.44
N SER A 22 -14.92 15.02 -13.42
CA SER A 22 -14.48 13.74 -13.96
C SER A 22 -15.00 12.54 -13.17
N LEU A 23 -15.19 12.69 -11.87
CA LEU A 23 -15.73 11.62 -11.00
C LEU A 23 -17.22 11.39 -11.26
N LYS A 24 -17.99 12.46 -11.51
CA LYS A 24 -19.42 12.36 -11.77
C LYS A 24 -19.73 11.48 -12.98
N SER A 25 -19.00 11.63 -14.07
CA SER A 25 -19.20 10.80 -15.26
C SER A 25 -18.72 9.36 -15.03
N ALA A 26 -17.63 9.17 -14.29
CA ALA A 26 -17.07 7.85 -14.01
C ALA A 26 -17.96 6.99 -13.09
N PHE A 27 -18.81 7.61 -12.25
CA PHE A 27 -19.66 6.92 -11.28
C PHE A 27 -21.12 6.79 -11.71
N TYR A 28 -21.42 7.16 -12.96
CA TYR A 28 -22.78 7.01 -13.47
C TYR A 28 -23.26 5.55 -13.31
N ASP A 29 -24.41 5.39 -12.67
CA ASP A 29 -25.06 4.08 -12.40
C ASP A 29 -24.23 3.09 -11.54
N ALA A 30 -23.27 3.60 -10.77
CA ALA A 30 -22.46 2.75 -9.88
C ALA A 30 -23.24 2.38 -8.61
N GLU A 31 -23.47 1.08 -8.36
CA GLU A 31 -24.10 0.58 -7.14
C GLU A 31 -23.17 0.64 -5.93
N SER A 32 -21.88 0.44 -6.15
CA SER A 32 -20.86 0.45 -5.10
C SER A 32 -19.58 1.12 -5.60
N VAL A 33 -18.87 1.81 -4.72
CA VAL A 33 -17.61 2.47 -5.04
C VAL A 33 -16.49 1.87 -4.18
N ILE A 34 -15.42 1.42 -4.84
CA ILE A 34 -14.21 0.90 -4.19
C ILE A 34 -13.10 1.93 -4.34
N HIS A 35 -12.74 2.61 -3.25
CA HIS A 35 -11.73 3.66 -3.24
C HIS A 35 -10.37 3.12 -2.78
N LEU A 36 -9.46 2.91 -3.75
CA LEU A 36 -8.12 2.38 -3.54
C LEU A 36 -7.02 3.45 -3.64
N VAL A 37 -7.39 4.70 -3.96
CA VAL A 37 -6.41 5.74 -4.26
C VAL A 37 -5.67 6.19 -3.01
N GLY A 38 -4.34 6.19 -3.10
CA GLY A 38 -3.46 6.68 -2.05
C GLY A 38 -2.06 6.95 -2.60
N VAL A 39 -1.27 7.71 -1.85
CA VAL A 39 0.14 7.98 -2.16
C VAL A 39 0.98 7.76 -0.92
N ILE A 40 2.14 7.13 -1.09
CA ILE A 40 3.13 6.94 -0.02
C ILE A 40 4.29 7.95 -0.11
N ARG A 41 4.33 8.71 -1.19
CA ARG A 41 5.31 9.79 -1.45
C ARG A 41 4.56 11.01 -1.96
N PRO A 42 4.49 12.09 -1.16
CA PRO A 42 3.81 13.30 -1.59
C PRO A 42 4.62 14.04 -2.66
N THR A 43 3.92 14.77 -3.52
CA THR A 43 4.50 15.71 -4.46
C THR A 43 3.91 17.10 -4.23
N ARG A 44 4.42 18.15 -4.91
CA ARG A 44 3.85 19.50 -4.81
C ARG A 44 2.37 19.55 -5.24
N ARG A 45 1.95 18.69 -6.19
CA ARG A 45 0.57 18.64 -6.70
C ARG A 45 -0.31 17.64 -5.95
N ASN A 46 0.30 16.58 -5.41
CA ASN A 46 -0.39 15.49 -4.73
C ASN A 46 0.17 15.36 -3.32
N SER A 47 -0.21 16.29 -2.42
CA SER A 47 0.10 16.18 -1.00
C SER A 47 -0.66 15.01 -0.37
N PHE A 48 -0.24 14.56 0.79
CA PHE A 48 -0.99 13.53 1.53
C PHE A 48 -2.43 13.98 1.81
N ASP A 49 -2.63 15.22 2.24
CA ASP A 49 -3.96 15.75 2.55
C ASP A 49 -4.84 15.84 1.30
N ALA A 50 -4.31 16.39 0.21
CA ALA A 50 -5.04 16.50 -1.06
C ALA A 50 -5.50 15.14 -1.60
N VAL A 51 -4.72 14.07 -1.39
CA VAL A 51 -5.07 12.73 -1.90
C VAL A 51 -5.91 11.96 -0.89
N HIS A 52 -5.49 11.90 0.38
CA HIS A 52 -6.11 11.01 1.35
C HIS A 52 -7.38 11.58 1.97
N ARG A 53 -7.46 12.91 2.21
CA ARG A 53 -8.63 13.56 2.79
C ARG A 53 -9.52 14.20 1.73
N GLU A 54 -9.01 15.22 1.02
CA GLU A 54 -9.81 15.98 0.04
C GLU A 54 -10.26 15.08 -1.12
N GLY A 55 -9.35 14.26 -1.66
CA GLY A 55 -9.68 13.30 -2.71
C GLY A 55 -10.74 12.30 -2.28
N THR A 56 -10.65 11.77 -1.05
CA THR A 56 -11.68 10.87 -0.50
C THR A 56 -13.02 11.58 -0.36
N ALA A 57 -13.05 12.84 0.11
CA ALA A 57 -14.27 13.63 0.21
C ALA A 57 -14.92 13.86 -1.17
N ASN A 58 -14.13 14.15 -2.20
CA ASN A 58 -14.62 14.31 -3.57
C ASN A 58 -15.22 13.00 -4.13
N VAL A 59 -14.54 11.87 -3.90
CA VAL A 59 -15.03 10.55 -4.32
C VAL A 59 -16.33 10.19 -3.60
N LEU A 60 -16.45 10.48 -2.31
CA LEU A 60 -17.69 10.29 -1.53
C LEU A 60 -18.84 11.15 -2.06
N ALA A 61 -18.57 12.42 -2.37
CA ALA A 61 -19.59 13.31 -2.92
C ALA A 61 -20.12 12.79 -4.26
N ALA A 62 -19.22 12.35 -5.16
CA ALA A 62 -19.59 11.77 -6.44
C ALA A 62 -20.35 10.44 -6.29
N ALA A 63 -19.92 9.58 -5.35
CA ALA A 63 -20.60 8.31 -5.05
C ALA A 63 -22.04 8.54 -4.56
N LYS A 64 -22.25 9.53 -3.69
CA LYS A 64 -23.59 9.93 -3.23
C LYS A 64 -24.46 10.45 -4.35
N GLU A 65 -23.91 11.32 -5.21
CA GLU A 65 -24.62 11.89 -6.36
C GLU A 65 -25.05 10.78 -7.35
N ALA A 66 -24.20 9.75 -7.51
CA ALA A 66 -24.52 8.59 -8.34
C ALA A 66 -25.54 7.64 -7.70
N GLY A 67 -25.88 7.84 -6.42
CA GLY A 67 -26.79 6.95 -5.69
C GLY A 67 -26.16 5.63 -5.23
N ALA A 68 -24.83 5.55 -5.18
CA ALA A 68 -24.12 4.34 -4.73
C ALA A 68 -24.54 3.96 -3.30
N SER A 69 -24.88 2.68 -3.11
CA SER A 69 -25.37 2.16 -1.86
C SER A 69 -24.29 1.76 -0.85
N HIS A 70 -23.05 1.50 -1.33
CA HIS A 70 -21.95 1.04 -0.50
C HIS A 70 -20.61 1.66 -0.92
N PHE A 71 -19.84 2.12 0.05
CA PHE A 71 -18.51 2.72 -0.14
C PHE A 71 -17.43 1.89 0.57
N LEU A 72 -16.55 1.27 -0.20
CA LEU A 72 -15.42 0.51 0.32
C LEU A 72 -14.15 1.36 0.25
N HIS A 73 -13.48 1.54 1.37
CA HIS A 73 -12.29 2.38 1.48
C HIS A 73 -11.08 1.57 1.95
N VAL A 74 -9.97 1.67 1.23
CA VAL A 74 -8.70 1.07 1.64
C VAL A 74 -7.83 2.11 2.33
N SER A 75 -7.68 1.95 3.63
CA SER A 75 -6.80 2.73 4.51
C SER A 75 -5.50 1.97 4.79
N VAL A 76 -5.01 1.98 6.02
CA VAL A 76 -3.78 1.29 6.45
C VAL A 76 -3.81 1.02 7.96
N ILE A 77 -3.23 -0.08 8.41
CA ILE A 77 -3.00 -0.31 9.84
C ILE A 77 -2.13 0.81 10.41
N GLY A 78 -2.52 1.35 11.55
CA GLY A 78 -1.84 2.46 12.22
C GLY A 78 -2.38 3.83 11.85
N ALA A 79 -3.39 3.95 10.97
CA ALA A 79 -4.10 5.22 10.74
C ALA A 79 -4.70 5.72 12.06
N ALA A 80 -4.29 6.91 12.51
CA ALA A 80 -4.64 7.47 13.81
C ALA A 80 -4.58 9.00 13.81
N ASN A 81 -5.22 9.62 14.80
CA ASN A 81 -5.14 11.07 15.04
C ASN A 81 -3.80 11.46 15.70
N ASP A 82 -2.71 11.24 14.97
CA ASP A 82 -1.35 11.58 15.40
C ASP A 82 -0.59 12.27 14.26
N GLN A 83 -0.44 13.58 14.39
CA GLN A 83 0.25 14.43 13.41
C GLN A 83 1.77 14.17 13.32
N THR A 84 2.35 13.42 14.27
CA THR A 84 3.76 13.00 14.21
C THR A 84 4.06 12.19 12.97
N TYR A 85 3.03 11.50 12.43
CA TYR A 85 3.07 10.65 11.25
C TYR A 85 2.11 11.14 10.16
N PRO A 86 2.47 12.16 9.37
CA PRO A 86 1.57 12.81 8.40
C PRO A 86 0.85 11.86 7.45
N TYR A 87 1.52 10.79 6.99
CA TYR A 87 0.90 9.77 6.15
C TYR A 87 -0.26 9.06 6.87
N LEU A 88 -0.03 8.53 8.07
CA LEU A 88 -1.03 7.81 8.85
C LEU A 88 -2.17 8.74 9.30
N TYR A 89 -1.80 9.96 9.68
CA TYR A 89 -2.75 11.00 10.08
C TYR A 89 -3.71 11.36 8.94
N THR A 90 -3.20 11.58 7.73
CA THR A 90 -4.06 11.92 6.58
C THR A 90 -4.89 10.74 6.09
N LYS A 91 -4.39 9.49 6.20
CA LYS A 91 -5.20 8.29 6.00
C LYS A 91 -6.35 8.23 7.01
N TRP A 92 -6.09 8.50 8.28
CA TRP A 92 -7.11 8.61 9.31
C TRP A 92 -8.13 9.72 9.00
N LEU A 93 -7.69 10.90 8.55
CA LEU A 93 -8.60 11.97 8.10
C LEU A 93 -9.53 11.50 6.98
N GLY A 94 -9.02 10.77 6.00
CA GLY A 94 -9.83 10.14 4.93
C GLY A 94 -10.89 9.19 5.50
N GLU A 95 -10.52 8.36 6.48
CA GLU A 95 -11.49 7.51 7.19
C GLU A 95 -12.58 8.32 7.88
N GLN A 96 -12.22 9.47 8.49
CA GLN A 96 -13.20 10.35 9.13
C GLN A 96 -14.19 10.94 8.12
N GLU A 97 -13.74 11.28 6.89
CA GLU A 97 -14.64 11.68 5.81
C GLU A 97 -15.62 10.56 5.46
N VAL A 98 -15.13 9.31 5.37
CA VAL A 98 -15.98 8.14 5.12
C VAL A 98 -17.01 7.94 6.22
N VAL A 99 -16.60 7.93 7.48
CA VAL A 99 -17.50 7.72 8.63
C VAL A 99 -18.57 8.80 8.72
N LYS A 100 -18.18 10.08 8.50
CA LYS A 100 -19.10 11.23 8.53
C LYS A 100 -20.02 11.31 7.31
N SER A 101 -19.72 10.57 6.26
CA SER A 101 -20.45 10.66 5.00
C SER A 101 -21.94 10.30 5.10
N GLY A 102 -22.32 9.46 6.04
CA GLY A 102 -23.67 8.92 6.16
C GLY A 102 -23.99 7.80 5.15
N MET A 103 -23.04 7.41 4.31
CA MET A 103 -23.15 6.24 3.42
C MET A 103 -22.94 4.95 4.21
N HIS A 104 -23.47 3.82 3.72
CA HIS A 104 -22.98 2.53 4.17
C HIS A 104 -21.54 2.35 3.70
N PHE A 105 -20.63 2.01 4.59
CA PHE A 105 -19.22 1.88 4.26
C PHE A 105 -18.60 0.62 4.86
N THR A 106 -17.46 0.20 4.29
CA THR A 106 -16.51 -0.71 4.93
C THR A 106 -15.11 -0.16 4.72
N ILE A 107 -14.35 -0.01 5.80
CA ILE A 107 -12.96 0.46 5.76
C ILE A 107 -12.05 -0.73 6.00
N PHE A 108 -11.15 -0.99 5.05
CA PHE A 108 -10.08 -1.96 5.20
C PHE A 108 -8.79 -1.27 5.62
N ARG A 109 -8.16 -1.76 6.66
CA ARG A 109 -6.81 -1.36 7.07
C ARG A 109 -5.85 -2.53 6.86
N PRO A 110 -5.31 -2.70 5.65
CA PRO A 110 -4.33 -3.75 5.40
C PRO A 110 -2.99 -3.42 6.08
N SER A 111 -2.25 -4.47 6.41
CA SER A 111 -0.81 -4.41 6.66
C SER A 111 -0.06 -4.21 5.34
N MET A 112 1.22 -4.56 5.28
CA MET A 112 2.01 -4.50 4.06
C MET A 112 1.42 -5.42 2.99
N LEU A 113 1.10 -4.87 1.82
CA LEU A 113 0.67 -5.65 0.67
C LEU A 113 1.86 -6.15 -0.14
N PHE A 114 1.75 -7.36 -0.71
CA PHE A 114 2.71 -7.89 -1.65
C PHE A 114 2.03 -8.44 -2.91
N GLY A 115 2.74 -8.44 -4.02
CA GLY A 115 2.29 -8.89 -5.34
C GLY A 115 3.21 -8.36 -6.43
N GLU A 116 3.02 -8.74 -7.69
CA GLU A 116 3.96 -8.44 -8.79
C GLU A 116 4.34 -6.96 -8.92
N GLY A 117 3.39 -6.05 -8.71
CA GLY A 117 3.58 -4.60 -8.80
C GLY A 117 4.00 -3.91 -7.50
N ASP A 118 4.25 -4.63 -6.38
CA ASP A 118 4.60 -3.98 -5.12
C ASP A 118 5.96 -3.28 -5.18
N GLU A 119 6.03 -2.06 -4.62
CA GLU A 119 7.28 -1.30 -4.59
C GLU A 119 8.26 -1.83 -3.52
N PHE A 120 7.76 -2.41 -2.44
CA PHE A 120 8.57 -2.70 -1.25
C PHE A 120 9.45 -3.94 -1.44
N LEU A 121 8.85 -5.10 -1.79
CA LEU A 121 9.61 -6.33 -1.99
C LEU A 121 10.45 -6.27 -3.27
N ASN A 122 9.94 -5.60 -4.31
CA ASN A 122 10.73 -5.39 -5.53
C ASN A 122 11.96 -4.50 -5.26
N ALA A 123 11.84 -3.44 -4.45
CA ALA A 123 13.00 -2.64 -4.06
C ALA A 123 13.99 -3.45 -3.18
N LEU A 124 13.48 -4.28 -2.28
CA LEU A 124 14.29 -5.18 -1.48
C LEU A 124 15.02 -6.22 -2.36
N ALA A 125 14.33 -6.77 -3.35
CA ALA A 125 14.93 -7.66 -4.35
C ALA A 125 16.03 -6.97 -5.15
N GLY A 126 15.84 -5.70 -5.52
CA GLY A 126 16.89 -4.87 -6.13
C GLY A 126 18.14 -4.79 -5.25
N MET A 127 18.00 -4.51 -3.96
CA MET A 127 19.11 -4.50 -3.01
C MET A 127 19.79 -5.88 -2.90
N VAL A 128 19.00 -6.95 -2.79
CA VAL A 128 19.49 -8.34 -2.77
C VAL A 128 20.23 -8.70 -4.05
N ARG A 129 19.82 -8.16 -5.20
CA ARG A 129 20.47 -8.38 -6.52
C ARG A 129 21.81 -7.68 -6.61
N LEU A 130 21.87 -6.44 -6.13
CA LEU A 130 23.04 -5.57 -6.30
C LEU A 130 24.18 -5.87 -5.33
N SER A 131 23.88 -6.30 -4.10
CA SER A 131 24.88 -6.39 -3.04
C SER A 131 24.81 -7.68 -2.22
N PRO A 132 25.94 -8.28 -1.84
CA PRO A 132 25.98 -9.36 -0.86
C PRO A 132 25.63 -8.87 0.57
N LEU A 133 25.71 -7.56 0.82
CA LEU A 133 25.40 -6.90 2.08
C LEU A 133 24.12 -6.06 1.92
N VAL A 134 23.05 -6.43 2.61
CA VAL A 134 21.77 -5.70 2.56
C VAL A 134 21.68 -4.77 3.77
N PRO A 135 21.49 -3.45 3.56
CA PRO A 135 21.35 -2.50 4.65
C PRO A 135 20.00 -2.66 5.33
N VAL A 136 20.00 -2.67 6.66
CA VAL A 136 18.82 -2.70 7.52
C VAL A 136 18.81 -1.44 8.38
N ILE A 137 17.76 -0.65 8.31
CA ILE A 137 17.65 0.56 9.11
C ILE A 137 17.20 0.20 10.53
N GLY A 138 17.97 0.64 11.52
CA GLY A 138 17.72 0.33 12.93
C GLY A 138 17.94 -1.16 13.24
N SER A 139 17.12 -1.72 14.11
CA SER A 139 17.23 -3.13 14.54
C SER A 139 16.65 -4.12 13.52
N GLY A 140 15.79 -3.69 12.63
CA GLY A 140 15.05 -4.54 11.70
C GLY A 140 14.08 -5.53 12.38
N ARG A 141 13.73 -5.32 13.67
CA ARG A 141 12.90 -6.23 14.47
C ARG A 141 11.40 -5.91 14.44
N ASN A 142 11.01 -4.74 13.93
CA ASN A 142 9.60 -4.39 13.82
C ASN A 142 8.87 -5.39 12.93
N ARG A 143 7.67 -5.75 13.36
CA ARG A 143 6.89 -6.77 12.70
C ARG A 143 5.91 -6.17 11.71
N LEU A 144 5.88 -6.77 10.54
CA LEU A 144 4.93 -6.58 9.46
C LEU A 144 4.14 -7.88 9.28
N GLN A 145 2.95 -7.80 8.72
CA GLN A 145 2.10 -8.97 8.47
C GLN A 145 1.69 -8.98 6.98
N PRO A 146 2.60 -9.41 6.08
CA PRO A 146 2.38 -9.34 4.65
C PRO A 146 1.08 -10.00 4.23
N LEU A 147 0.26 -9.30 3.43
CA LEU A 147 -0.99 -9.78 2.85
C LEU A 147 -0.88 -9.71 1.33
N ALA A 148 -1.24 -10.78 0.63
CA ALA A 148 -1.27 -10.75 -0.82
C ALA A 148 -2.31 -9.73 -1.33
N ALA A 149 -1.98 -8.98 -2.38
CA ALA A 149 -2.91 -8.02 -2.98
C ALA A 149 -4.18 -8.70 -3.50
N ASP A 150 -4.06 -9.92 -4.04
CA ASP A 150 -5.18 -10.75 -4.48
C ASP A 150 -6.10 -11.15 -3.32
N ASP A 151 -5.54 -11.41 -2.13
CA ASP A 151 -6.33 -11.73 -0.94
C ASP A 151 -7.10 -10.50 -0.44
N LEU A 152 -6.49 -9.31 -0.50
CA LEU A 152 -7.21 -8.06 -0.23
C LEU A 152 -8.34 -7.86 -1.26
N ALA A 153 -8.08 -8.07 -2.54
CA ALA A 153 -9.10 -7.96 -3.59
C ALA A 153 -10.25 -8.95 -3.35
N ARG A 154 -9.94 -10.17 -2.92
CA ARG A 154 -10.94 -11.19 -2.54
C ARG A 154 -11.76 -10.76 -1.33
N CYS A 155 -11.14 -10.19 -0.28
CA CYS A 155 -11.86 -9.63 0.87
C CYS A 155 -12.83 -8.53 0.43
N ILE A 156 -12.39 -7.62 -0.44
CA ILE A 156 -13.21 -6.54 -0.99
C ILE A 156 -14.40 -7.11 -1.78
N ALA A 157 -14.15 -8.08 -2.66
CA ALA A 157 -15.22 -8.71 -3.46
C ALA A 157 -16.26 -9.42 -2.60
N ILE A 158 -15.84 -10.16 -1.58
CA ILE A 158 -16.76 -10.82 -0.63
C ILE A 158 -17.61 -9.79 0.11
N THR A 159 -17.03 -8.63 0.44
CA THR A 159 -17.73 -7.58 1.21
C THR A 159 -18.90 -6.96 0.45
N LEU A 160 -18.87 -6.93 -0.88
CA LEU A 160 -19.97 -6.37 -1.70
C LEU A 160 -21.31 -7.04 -1.43
N GLY A 161 -21.34 -8.32 -1.04
CA GLY A 161 -22.55 -9.06 -0.69
C GLY A 161 -22.83 -9.20 0.83
N ARG A 162 -22.08 -8.48 1.71
CA ARG A 162 -22.09 -8.69 3.15
C ARG A 162 -22.67 -7.49 3.91
N GLU A 163 -23.95 -7.57 4.28
CA GLU A 163 -24.63 -6.53 5.07
C GLU A 163 -24.02 -6.36 6.48
N ASP A 164 -23.55 -7.43 7.08
CA ASP A 164 -22.95 -7.44 8.42
C ASP A 164 -21.58 -6.73 8.50
N LEU A 165 -20.96 -6.44 7.36
CA LEU A 165 -19.69 -5.69 7.28
C LEU A 165 -19.90 -4.18 7.04
N LYS A 166 -21.13 -3.73 6.80
CA LYS A 166 -21.44 -2.31 6.68
C LYS A 166 -21.21 -1.58 8.01
N GLY A 167 -20.60 -0.40 7.94
CA GLY A 167 -20.20 0.40 9.09
C GLY A 167 -18.96 -0.14 9.85
N LYS A 168 -18.26 -1.13 9.30
CA LYS A 168 -17.09 -1.73 9.95
C LYS A 168 -15.77 -1.15 9.43
N THR A 169 -14.80 -1.07 10.36
CA THR A 169 -13.38 -0.87 10.04
C THR A 169 -12.65 -2.15 10.44
N ILE A 170 -11.90 -2.75 9.50
CA ILE A 170 -11.34 -4.08 9.63
C ILE A 170 -9.84 -4.00 9.38
N ASP A 171 -9.05 -4.31 10.41
CA ASP A 171 -7.59 -4.47 10.27
C ASP A 171 -7.32 -5.86 9.69
N ILE A 172 -6.61 -5.95 8.56
CA ILE A 172 -6.34 -7.23 7.90
C ILE A 172 -4.86 -7.42 7.61
N GLY A 173 -4.39 -8.63 7.83
CA GLY A 173 -3.01 -9.05 7.58
C GLY A 173 -2.95 -10.49 7.12
N GLY A 174 -1.80 -10.90 6.60
CA GLY A 174 -1.56 -12.28 6.18
C GLY A 174 -1.37 -13.25 7.34
N THR A 175 -0.98 -14.47 6.99
CA THR A 175 -0.82 -15.59 7.93
C THR A 175 0.46 -15.51 8.77
N GLU A 176 1.40 -14.62 8.44
CA GLU A 176 2.72 -14.56 9.04
C GLU A 176 3.04 -13.16 9.57
N ARG A 177 3.72 -13.10 10.71
CA ARG A 177 4.27 -11.85 11.24
C ARG A 177 5.78 -11.88 11.12
N LEU A 178 6.33 -11.18 10.14
CA LEU A 178 7.74 -11.16 9.80
C LEU A 178 8.38 -9.83 10.20
N SER A 179 9.58 -9.88 10.75
CA SER A 179 10.44 -8.73 10.91
C SER A 179 11.06 -8.33 9.56
N TYR A 180 11.56 -7.11 9.45
CA TYR A 180 12.31 -6.71 8.24
C TYR A 180 13.50 -7.62 7.97
N ASN A 181 14.17 -8.10 9.04
CA ASN A 181 15.27 -9.06 8.93
C ASN A 181 14.83 -10.39 8.30
N GLU A 182 13.65 -10.88 8.68
CA GLU A 182 13.06 -12.10 8.11
C GLU A 182 12.64 -11.88 6.67
N LEU A 183 12.03 -10.72 6.34
CA LEU A 183 11.69 -10.36 4.95
C LEU A 183 12.91 -10.34 4.03
N VAL A 184 14.04 -9.77 4.47
CA VAL A 184 15.31 -9.82 3.71
C VAL A 184 15.73 -11.28 3.45
N THR A 185 15.55 -12.14 4.45
CA THR A 185 15.89 -13.56 4.31
C THR A 185 14.99 -14.28 3.32
N GLU A 186 13.66 -14.05 3.39
CA GLU A 186 12.70 -14.70 2.49
C GLU A 186 12.88 -14.22 1.04
N VAL A 187 13.10 -12.91 0.80
CA VAL A 187 13.39 -12.39 -0.55
C VAL A 187 14.72 -12.96 -1.07
N ALA A 188 15.77 -13.01 -0.26
CA ALA A 188 17.04 -13.60 -0.68
C ALA A 188 16.90 -15.08 -1.00
N LYS A 189 16.12 -15.83 -0.22
CA LYS A 189 15.82 -17.25 -0.43
C LYS A 189 15.05 -17.47 -1.73
N ALA A 190 13.99 -16.70 -1.99
CA ALA A 190 13.22 -16.75 -3.23
C ALA A 190 14.11 -16.47 -4.45
N MET A 191 15.09 -15.60 -4.33
CA MET A 191 16.08 -15.30 -5.37
C MET A 191 17.24 -16.32 -5.46
N GLY A 192 17.22 -17.41 -4.69
CA GLY A 192 18.31 -18.40 -4.63
C GLY A 192 19.64 -17.81 -4.12
N LYS A 193 19.59 -16.78 -3.29
CA LYS A 193 20.77 -16.06 -2.80
C LYS A 193 20.88 -16.13 -1.28
N ARG A 194 22.14 -16.09 -0.79
CA ARG A 194 22.42 -15.86 0.62
C ARG A 194 22.98 -14.46 0.78
N ARG A 195 22.41 -13.67 1.71
CA ARG A 195 22.80 -12.28 1.93
C ARG A 195 23.07 -12.01 3.40
N LEU A 196 24.11 -11.25 3.65
CA LEU A 196 24.41 -10.73 4.98
C LEU A 196 23.65 -9.42 5.19
N ARG A 197 23.26 -9.15 6.41
CA ARG A 197 22.58 -7.91 6.80
C ARG A 197 23.54 -7.08 7.62
N PHE A 198 23.57 -5.77 7.37
CA PHE A 198 24.28 -4.85 8.24
C PHE A 198 23.32 -3.74 8.70
N HIS A 199 23.36 -3.45 9.98
CA HIS A 199 22.41 -2.54 10.60
C HIS A 199 22.95 -1.12 10.62
N LEU A 200 22.19 -0.20 10.03
CA LEU A 200 22.51 1.22 10.00
C LEU A 200 21.73 1.95 11.09
N PRO A 201 22.37 2.80 11.89
CA PRO A 201 21.68 3.62 12.88
C PRO A 201 20.61 4.51 12.23
N VAL A 202 19.44 4.60 12.85
CA VAL A 202 18.30 5.39 12.34
C VAL A 202 18.68 6.85 12.15
N TRP A 203 19.48 7.43 13.07
CA TRP A 203 19.93 8.83 12.96
C TRP A 203 20.77 9.09 11.72
N LEU A 204 21.65 8.15 11.34
CA LEU A 204 22.46 8.26 10.14
C LEU A 204 21.59 8.25 8.88
N MET A 205 20.61 7.33 8.82
CA MET A 205 19.70 7.24 7.68
C MET A 205 18.78 8.45 7.57
N ARG A 206 18.37 9.05 8.70
CA ARG A 206 17.63 10.31 8.71
C ARG A 206 18.46 11.45 8.12
N ALA A 207 19.73 11.55 8.50
CA ALA A 207 20.65 12.56 7.94
C ALA A 207 20.85 12.35 6.42
N VAL A 208 21.08 11.11 5.98
CA VAL A 208 21.21 10.77 4.54
C VAL A 208 19.93 11.11 3.78
N ALA A 209 18.75 10.76 4.32
CA ALA A 209 17.47 11.07 3.69
C ALA A 209 17.25 12.60 3.59
N ALA A 210 17.53 13.35 4.65
CA ALA A 210 17.38 14.80 4.67
C ALA A 210 18.27 15.50 3.63
N VAL A 211 19.52 15.08 3.52
CA VAL A 211 20.47 15.63 2.52
C VAL A 211 20.04 15.23 1.10
N SER A 212 19.68 13.97 0.88
CA SER A 212 19.28 13.50 -0.45
C SER A 212 17.96 14.12 -0.94
N GLN A 213 17.02 14.46 -0.03
CA GLN A 213 15.80 15.19 -0.39
C GLN A 213 16.07 16.59 -0.97
N GLY A 214 17.17 17.22 -0.57
CA GLY A 214 17.59 18.52 -1.10
C GLY A 214 18.32 18.45 -2.46
N ILE A 215 18.85 17.28 -2.84
CA ILE A 215 19.73 17.13 -4.00
C ILE A 215 19.08 16.28 -5.10
N LEU A 216 18.38 15.20 -4.72
CA LEU A 216 17.80 14.24 -5.68
C LEU A 216 16.34 14.56 -5.96
N PRO A 217 15.89 14.53 -7.23
CA PRO A 217 14.49 14.74 -7.58
C PRO A 217 13.58 13.62 -7.04
N ARG A 218 14.14 12.46 -6.78
CA ARG A 218 13.46 11.33 -6.12
C ARG A 218 14.44 10.66 -5.18
N VAL A 219 14.07 10.54 -3.91
CA VAL A 219 14.87 9.84 -2.90
C VAL A 219 14.43 8.39 -2.77
N PRO A 220 15.35 7.43 -2.60
CA PRO A 220 15.02 6.01 -2.42
C PRO A 220 14.16 5.76 -1.20
N ILE A 221 14.40 6.50 -0.12
CA ILE A 221 13.62 6.44 1.13
C ILE A 221 13.44 7.84 1.72
N THR A 222 12.24 8.15 2.17
CA THR A 222 11.91 9.44 2.79
C THR A 222 12.07 9.38 4.30
N THR A 223 12.23 10.56 4.93
CA THR A 223 12.26 10.67 6.40
C THR A 223 10.97 10.13 7.04
N GLU A 224 9.82 10.29 6.38
CA GLU A 224 8.53 9.74 6.82
C GLU A 224 8.53 8.21 6.80
N GLN A 225 9.01 7.60 5.71
CA GLN A 225 9.13 6.14 5.62
C GLN A 225 10.06 5.59 6.72
N ILE A 226 11.17 6.30 7.03
CA ILE A 226 12.06 5.91 8.13
C ILE A 226 11.35 5.98 9.49
N LYS A 227 10.51 7.00 9.74
CA LYS A 227 9.72 7.08 10.97
C LYS A 227 8.73 5.92 11.06
N MET A 228 8.08 5.58 9.95
CA MET A 228 7.10 4.50 9.89
C MET A 228 7.70 3.10 10.15
N LEU A 229 9.00 2.90 9.91
CA LEU A 229 9.68 1.64 10.26
C LEU A 229 9.60 1.31 11.77
N GLY A 230 9.32 2.31 12.62
CA GLY A 230 9.10 2.13 14.07
C GLY A 230 7.68 1.69 14.44
N ILE A 231 6.73 1.76 13.53
CA ILE A 231 5.32 1.50 13.81
C ILE A 231 5.00 0.02 13.59
N ARG A 232 4.27 -0.55 14.53
CA ARG A 232 3.76 -1.91 14.42
C ARG A 232 2.59 -1.94 13.44
N SER A 233 2.75 -2.66 12.32
CA SER A 233 1.71 -2.82 11.28
C SER A 233 1.26 -4.28 11.24
N VAL A 234 0.47 -4.69 12.24
CA VAL A 234 -0.05 -6.06 12.35
C VAL A 234 -1.50 -6.05 12.81
N ALA A 235 -2.33 -6.85 12.16
CA ALA A 235 -3.70 -7.16 12.53
C ALA A 235 -3.75 -8.32 13.55
N GLU A 236 -4.94 -8.66 14.02
CA GLU A 236 -5.17 -9.91 14.75
C GLU A 236 -4.91 -11.12 13.84
N MET A 237 -4.29 -12.15 14.39
CA MET A 237 -4.02 -13.37 13.62
C MET A 237 -5.34 -14.09 13.32
N GLY A 238 -5.48 -14.59 12.07
CA GLY A 238 -6.70 -15.29 11.64
C GLY A 238 -7.89 -14.37 11.38
N GLU A 239 -7.73 -13.05 11.37
CA GLU A 239 -8.83 -12.11 11.12
C GLU A 239 -9.48 -12.32 9.76
N VAL A 240 -8.68 -12.51 8.70
CA VAL A 240 -9.20 -12.80 7.35
C VAL A 240 -9.99 -14.10 7.33
N GLU A 241 -9.48 -15.13 7.99
CA GLU A 241 -10.14 -16.43 8.09
C GLU A 241 -11.47 -16.35 8.85
N ARG A 242 -11.46 -15.63 9.97
CA ARG A 242 -12.63 -15.41 10.82
C ARG A 242 -13.74 -14.61 10.13
N VAL A 243 -13.38 -13.54 9.41
CA VAL A 243 -14.33 -12.61 8.79
C VAL A 243 -14.74 -13.06 7.39
N PHE A 244 -13.81 -13.56 6.60
CA PHE A 244 -14.02 -13.83 5.17
C PHE A 244 -14.04 -15.32 4.82
N GLY A 245 -13.71 -16.21 5.76
CA GLY A 245 -13.85 -17.66 5.59
C GLY A 245 -12.78 -18.32 4.71
N PHE A 246 -11.62 -17.67 4.51
CA PHE A 246 -10.49 -18.27 3.79
C PHE A 246 -9.15 -17.91 4.43
N THR A 247 -8.17 -18.79 4.23
CA THR A 247 -6.79 -18.56 4.70
C THR A 247 -6.02 -17.77 3.66
N PRO A 248 -5.44 -16.59 4.00
CA PRO A 248 -4.60 -15.82 3.08
C PRO A 248 -3.34 -16.58 2.66
N GLN A 249 -2.81 -16.24 1.50
CA GLN A 249 -1.55 -16.75 1.00
C GLN A 249 -0.40 -16.36 1.94
N SER A 250 0.51 -17.31 2.20
CA SER A 250 1.76 -17.01 2.90
C SER A 250 2.71 -16.24 1.97
N LEU A 251 3.63 -15.47 2.54
CA LEU A 251 4.68 -14.81 1.76
C LEU A 251 5.61 -15.85 1.13
N ALA A 252 6.02 -16.85 1.93
CA ALA A 252 6.91 -17.90 1.48
C ALA A 252 6.27 -18.71 0.34
N GLY A 253 6.97 -18.80 -0.81
CA GLY A 253 6.51 -19.51 -2.01
C GLY A 253 5.58 -18.71 -2.93
N ASN A 254 5.18 -17.49 -2.55
CA ASN A 254 4.31 -16.64 -3.36
C ASN A 254 4.95 -15.30 -3.78
N ILE A 255 6.28 -15.22 -3.70
CA ILE A 255 7.07 -14.05 -4.10
C ILE A 255 8.08 -14.34 -5.21
N ASP A 256 7.83 -15.34 -6.05
CA ASP A 256 8.76 -15.72 -7.12
C ASP A 256 8.94 -14.61 -8.17
N TYR A 257 7.98 -13.69 -8.30
CA TYR A 257 8.06 -12.51 -9.16
C TYR A 257 9.29 -11.63 -8.87
N VAL A 258 9.85 -11.65 -7.65
CA VAL A 258 11.07 -10.89 -7.30
C VAL A 258 12.29 -11.35 -8.10
N ASN A 259 12.26 -12.57 -8.68
CA ASN A 259 13.31 -13.08 -9.56
C ASN A 259 13.42 -12.31 -10.88
N SER A 260 12.32 -11.70 -11.32
CA SER A 260 12.28 -10.87 -12.52
C SER A 260 13.15 -9.60 -12.40
N ILE A 261 13.48 -9.16 -11.17
CA ILE A 261 14.28 -7.98 -10.92
C ILE A 261 15.74 -8.20 -11.36
N GLY A 262 16.12 -7.52 -12.44
CA GLY A 262 17.47 -7.53 -12.96
C GLY A 262 18.43 -6.56 -12.25
N PHE A 263 19.72 -6.59 -12.63
CA PHE A 263 20.73 -5.68 -12.09
C PHE A 263 20.41 -4.21 -12.42
N GLY A 264 19.98 -3.93 -13.67
CA GLY A 264 19.61 -2.58 -14.11
C GLY A 264 18.42 -2.02 -13.35
N ASP A 265 17.41 -2.85 -13.04
CA ASP A 265 16.26 -2.43 -12.26
C ASP A 265 16.64 -2.09 -10.81
N GLY A 266 17.49 -2.93 -10.20
CA GLY A 266 18.02 -2.65 -8.87
C GLY A 266 18.77 -1.31 -8.82
N LEU A 267 19.59 -1.02 -9.81
CA LEU A 267 20.31 0.25 -9.91
C LEU A 267 19.34 1.44 -10.09
N GLN A 268 18.32 1.29 -10.96
CA GLN A 268 17.31 2.31 -11.18
C GLN A 268 16.54 2.60 -9.88
N MET A 269 16.15 1.56 -9.12
CA MET A 269 15.45 1.72 -7.83
C MET A 269 16.36 2.38 -6.78
N LEU A 270 17.63 2.04 -6.74
CA LEU A 270 18.61 2.68 -5.83
C LEU A 270 18.74 4.18 -6.12
N LEU A 271 18.60 4.59 -7.38
CA LEU A 271 18.59 5.99 -7.80
C LEU A 271 17.20 6.67 -7.68
N GLY A 272 16.23 6.01 -7.04
CA GLY A 272 14.89 6.53 -6.80
C GLY A 272 13.95 6.40 -7.99
N GLY A 273 14.34 5.71 -9.07
CA GLY A 273 13.46 5.36 -10.19
C GLY A 273 12.65 4.09 -9.91
N MET A 274 11.51 3.95 -10.59
CA MET A 274 10.74 2.70 -10.61
C MET A 274 10.78 2.14 -12.04
N PRO A 275 11.24 0.89 -12.25
CA PRO A 275 11.20 0.26 -13.56
C PRO A 275 9.78 0.23 -14.13
N SER A 276 9.64 0.47 -15.45
CA SER A 276 8.34 0.54 -16.11
C SER A 276 7.53 -0.74 -15.92
N ARG A 277 8.18 -1.89 -15.96
CA ARG A 277 7.54 -3.20 -15.75
C ARG A 277 6.94 -3.39 -14.35
N ILE A 278 7.39 -2.66 -13.32
CA ILE A 278 6.79 -2.68 -11.99
C ILE A 278 5.69 -1.62 -11.89
N ARG A 279 5.91 -0.46 -12.52
CA ARG A 279 4.98 0.66 -12.49
C ARG A 279 3.71 0.42 -13.31
N ASP A 280 3.80 -0.40 -14.36
CA ASP A 280 2.74 -0.61 -15.34
C ASP A 280 1.91 -1.90 -15.06
N HIS A 281 2.14 -2.52 -13.88
CA HIS A 281 1.32 -3.60 -13.27
C HIS A 281 0.39 -3.02 -12.17
#